data_01846b74927f6fb65649f40c23b0701c
#
_entry.id   01846b74927f6fb65649f40c23b0701c
#
_cell.length_a   1.000
_cell.length_b   1.000
_cell.length_c   1.000
_cell.angle_alpha   90.00
_cell.angle_beta   90.00
_cell.angle_gamma   90.00
#
_symmetry.space_group_name_H-M   'P 1'
#
loop_
_entity.id
_entity.type
_entity.pdbx_description
1 polymer ?
#
loop_
_entity_poly.entity_id
_entity_poly.type
_entity_poly.pdbx_seq_one_letter_code
_entity_poly.pdbx_strand_id
1 'polypeptide(L)' 'MDKYLYKLHIKGIQHIGIPTQKYQETLNFYRSLGFETINQENYQGHRVAFLRIHNVMLEV' A
#
# COMPACT_ATOMS: atom_id res chain seq x y z
N MET A 1 -9.57 4.59 7.07
CA MET A 1 -9.61 4.19 5.67
C MET A 1 -10.38 5.15 4.81
N ASP A 2 -11.55 5.56 5.24
CA ASP A 2 -12.36 6.50 4.48
C ASP A 2 -11.62 7.79 4.18
N LYS A 3 -10.80 8.20 5.13
CA LYS A 3 -9.97 9.37 5.00
C LYS A 3 -9.05 9.31 3.80
N TYR A 4 -8.45 8.16 3.57
CA TYR A 4 -7.55 7.96 2.45
C TYR A 4 -8.31 7.89 1.13
N LEU A 5 -9.39 7.15 1.12
CA LEU A 5 -10.20 7.01 -0.07
C LEU A 5 -10.71 8.37 -0.53
N TYR A 6 -11.13 9.19 0.42
CA TYR A 6 -11.62 10.51 0.13
C TYR A 6 -10.55 11.39 -0.53
N LYS A 7 -9.38 11.43 0.07
CA LYS A 7 -8.28 12.22 -0.45
C LYS A 7 -7.83 11.78 -1.81
N LEU A 8 -7.85 10.48 -2.04
CA LEU A 8 -7.37 9.91 -3.29
C LEU A 8 -8.34 10.11 -4.41
N HIS A 9 -9.61 10.14 -4.11
CA HIS A 9 -10.61 10.49 -5.08
C HIS A 9 -10.35 11.87 -5.64
N ILE A 10 -10.04 12.81 -4.77
CA ILE A 10 -9.78 14.18 -5.15
C ILE A 10 -8.54 14.28 -6.04
N LYS A 11 -7.55 13.48 -5.74
CA LYS A 11 -6.27 13.51 -6.45
C LYS A 11 -6.19 12.59 -7.65
N GLY A 12 -7.20 11.78 -7.87
CA GLY A 12 -7.21 10.85 -8.97
C GLY A 12 -6.31 9.64 -8.78
N ILE A 13 -5.76 9.44 -7.58
CA ILE A 13 -4.92 8.30 -7.26
C ILE A 13 -5.65 7.45 -6.24
N GLN A 14 -5.77 6.17 -6.51
CA GLN A 14 -6.38 5.25 -5.56
C GLN A 14 -5.33 4.74 -4.59
N HIS A 15 -5.65 4.83 -3.33
CA HIS A 15 -4.74 4.44 -2.25
C HIS A 15 -5.53 3.52 -1.34
N ILE A 16 -5.12 2.29 -1.26
CA ILE A 16 -5.85 1.25 -0.53
C ILE A 16 -4.98 0.73 0.59
N GLY A 17 -5.51 0.74 1.80
CA GLY A 17 -4.82 0.17 2.94
C GLY A 17 -5.10 -1.33 3.01
N ILE A 18 -4.06 -2.11 3.25
CA ILE A 18 -4.16 -3.56 3.36
C ILE A 18 -3.75 -3.95 4.77
N PRO A 19 -4.70 -4.12 5.68
CA PRO A 19 -4.35 -4.59 7.02
C PRO A 19 -3.91 -6.04 6.95
N THR A 20 -2.76 -6.34 7.55
CA THR A 20 -2.26 -7.70 7.54
C THR A 20 -1.37 -7.95 8.75
N GLN A 21 -1.38 -9.18 9.21
CA GLN A 21 -0.44 -9.65 10.22
C GLN A 21 0.70 -10.43 9.59
N LYS A 22 0.68 -10.57 8.27
CA LYS A 22 1.70 -11.31 7.52
C LYS A 22 2.32 -10.38 6.50
N TYR A 23 3.05 -9.44 7.01
CA TYR A 23 3.61 -8.34 6.22
C TYR A 23 4.41 -8.84 5.01
N GLN A 24 5.40 -9.70 5.25
CA GLN A 24 6.28 -10.14 4.17
C GLN A 24 5.54 -10.99 3.12
N GLU A 25 4.65 -11.86 3.57
CA GLU A 25 3.87 -12.67 2.65
C GLU A 25 2.97 -11.80 1.79
N THR A 26 2.38 -10.77 2.40
CA THR A 26 1.52 -9.85 1.69
C THR A 26 2.30 -9.07 0.64
N LEU A 27 3.48 -8.60 0.97
CA LEU A 27 4.34 -7.93 0.01
C LEU A 27 4.67 -8.83 -1.17
N ASN A 28 5.05 -10.06 -0.87
CA ASN A 28 5.42 -11.01 -1.90
C ASN A 28 4.25 -11.29 -2.84
N PHE A 29 3.07 -11.41 -2.26
CA PHE A 29 1.86 -11.66 -3.04
C PHE A 29 1.62 -10.53 -4.05
N TYR A 30 1.63 -9.30 -3.59
CA TYR A 30 1.35 -8.17 -4.48
C TYR A 30 2.47 -7.93 -5.48
N ARG A 31 3.72 -8.18 -5.10
CA ARG A 31 4.83 -8.11 -6.05
C ARG A 31 4.67 -9.12 -7.16
N SER A 32 4.16 -10.31 -6.84
CA SER A 32 3.95 -11.34 -7.86
C SER A 32 2.88 -10.94 -8.86
N LEU A 33 2.02 -10.00 -8.48
CA LEU A 33 1.00 -9.48 -9.39
C LEU A 33 1.51 -8.31 -10.23
N GLY A 34 2.75 -7.87 -10.00
CA GLY A 34 3.33 -6.78 -10.75
C GLY A 34 3.46 -5.48 -9.99
N PHE A 35 3.09 -5.45 -8.73
CA PHE A 35 3.25 -4.24 -7.93
C PHE A 35 4.72 -3.99 -7.64
N GLU A 36 5.09 -2.74 -7.65
CA GLU A 36 6.45 -2.28 -7.39
C GLU A 36 6.51 -1.64 -6.02
N THR A 37 7.51 -1.98 -5.23
CA THR A 37 7.69 -1.36 -3.92
C THR A 37 8.28 0.02 -4.11
N ILE A 38 7.54 1.04 -3.72
CA ILE A 38 7.97 2.42 -3.83
C ILE A 38 8.78 2.81 -2.60
N ASN A 39 8.29 2.43 -1.43
CA ASN A 39 8.89 2.85 -0.18
C ASN A 39 8.56 1.87 0.91
N GLN A 40 9.47 1.73 1.88
CA GLN A 40 9.25 0.93 3.07
C GLN A 40 9.69 1.75 4.27
N GLU A 41 8.85 1.79 5.29
CA GLU A 41 9.12 2.58 6.47
C GLU A 41 8.82 1.78 7.72
N ASN A 42 9.52 2.12 8.81
CA ASN A 42 9.21 1.60 10.13
C ASN A 42 8.62 2.75 10.91
N TYR A 43 7.33 2.66 11.19
CA TYR A 43 6.58 3.73 11.81
C TYR A 43 6.09 3.27 13.17
N GLN A 44 6.68 3.80 14.23
CA GLN A 44 6.30 3.47 15.63
C GLN A 44 6.27 1.96 15.89
N GLY A 45 7.29 1.26 15.41
CA GLY A 45 7.39 -0.16 15.60
C GLY A 45 6.61 -1.00 14.60
N HIS A 46 5.90 -0.36 13.68
CA HIS A 46 5.17 -1.06 12.64
C HIS A 46 5.84 -0.87 11.30
N ARG A 47 5.91 -1.93 10.52
CA ARG A 47 6.46 -1.86 9.17
C ARG A 47 5.35 -1.49 8.22
N VAL A 48 5.64 -0.55 7.33
CA VAL A 48 4.69 -0.08 6.33
C VAL A 48 5.39 -0.07 4.99
N ALA A 49 4.75 -0.58 3.97
CA ALA A 49 5.28 -0.53 2.62
C ALA A 49 4.24 0.07 1.69
N PHE A 50 4.74 0.85 0.74
CA PHE A 50 3.90 1.42 -0.30
C PHE A 50 4.24 0.73 -1.62
N LEU A 51 3.24 0.14 -2.23
CA LEU A 51 3.37 -0.58 -3.49
C LEU A 51 2.51 0.11 -4.54
N ARG A 52 2.97 0.09 -5.77
CA ARG A 52 2.23 0.75 -6.85
C ARG A 52 2.17 -0.12 -8.09
N ILE A 53 1.03 -0.07 -8.75
CA ILE A 53 0.87 -0.56 -10.11
C ILE A 53 -0.06 0.42 -10.82
N HIS A 54 0.36 0.97 -11.94
CA HIS A 54 -0.42 1.99 -12.67
C HIS A 54 -0.80 3.15 -11.73
N ASN A 55 -2.11 3.40 -11.57
CA ASN A 55 -2.61 4.46 -10.69
C ASN A 55 -3.02 3.95 -9.32
N VAL A 56 -2.74 2.72 -9.00
CA VAL A 56 -3.18 2.12 -7.75
C VAL A 56 -2.01 2.05 -6.80
N MET A 57 -2.20 2.57 -5.59
CA MET A 57 -1.18 2.50 -4.55
C MET A 57 -1.74 1.74 -3.36
N LEU A 58 -0.97 0.77 -2.88
CA LEU A 58 -1.32 -0.01 -1.70
C LEU A 58 -0.42 0.39 -0.55
N GLU A 59 -1.01 0.48 0.61
CA GLU A 59 -0.28 0.68 1.85
C GLU A 59 -0.45 -0.59 2.68
N VAL A 60 0.62 -1.32 2.80
CA VAL A 60 0.60 -2.61 3.48
C VAL A 60 1.07 -2.50 4.92
#